data_86a974b9c14f3c2cd7b62e85c907ec2b
#
_entry.id   86a974b9c14f3c2cd7b62e85c907ec2b
#
_cell.length_a   1.000
_cell.length_b   1.000
_cell.length_c   1.000
_cell.angle_alpha   90.00
_cell.angle_beta   90.00
_cell.angle_gamma   90.00
#
_symmetry.space_group_name_H-M   'P 1'
#
loop_
_entity.id
_entity.type
_entity.pdbx_description
1 polymer ?
#
loop_
_entity_poly.entity_id
_entity_poly.type
_entity_poly.pdbx_seq_one_letter_code
_entity_poly.pdbx_strand_id
1 'polypeptide(L)'
;MSENYDVIIAGTGAGGLYSAINLPQHLKVLIITKRELILCNSALAQGGIAAVYQPEDDSTRLHTNDTLIAGGFKNNPDSLKILVTEAANEIEKIISLGVDFDRDENGNLHRTLEGGHSRHRIFHHKDSTGFEITTKLQETVKKLPNVTVMENALLCRMKKTSTGFSADILIDGVHKTCNARKFILATGGIGRVYDYTTNSAIATGDGITLAYEMGANIKNLSLIQFHPTAFNNKHTRECFLISEAVRGEGAYLKNRDGERFMENYDERLELAPRDVVSHAIVTEGRRIESDEFYLDITHKDPEFLKNRFPMIYKYLLSQGIDMTKDMIPIYPCQHYLMGGINVSTKAMSSIDGLYAVGECSHTGVHGNNRLASNSLLEALVFGRQAAEDIGSNLAEAELCPLDELESGDFPVNEAAEPIPHGLRTEIRHIMQKSYFVIPDMREALAGFERISEIKRLLEEGDFAIDYNYVEAKSLATVAYLILKEVI
;
A
#
# COMPACT_ATOMS: atom_id res chain seq x y z
N MET A 1 23.02 -2.58 -24.68
CA MET A 1 21.84 -2.82 -25.57
C MET A 1 20.60 -2.67 -24.71
N SER A 2 19.60 -1.94 -25.19
CA SER A 2 18.31 -1.81 -24.52
C SER A 2 17.53 -3.14 -24.63
N GLU A 3 16.82 -3.49 -23.57
CA GLU A 3 15.91 -4.64 -23.57
C GLU A 3 14.48 -4.16 -23.79
N ASN A 4 13.74 -4.82 -24.70
CA ASN A 4 12.43 -4.39 -25.14
C ASN A 4 11.34 -5.41 -24.78
N TYR A 5 10.20 -4.90 -24.31
CA TYR A 5 9.07 -5.65 -23.79
C TYR A 5 7.73 -5.09 -24.33
N ASP A 6 6.67 -5.86 -24.27
CA ASP A 6 5.33 -5.34 -24.50
C ASP A 6 4.84 -4.57 -23.29
N VAL A 7 5.11 -5.11 -22.08
CA VAL A 7 4.69 -4.51 -20.82
C VAL A 7 5.84 -4.57 -19.79
N ILE A 8 6.11 -3.46 -19.12
CA ILE A 8 6.93 -3.44 -17.91
C ILE A 8 6.01 -3.18 -16.71
N ILE A 9 6.18 -3.95 -15.63
CA ILE A 9 5.48 -3.81 -14.36
C ILE A 9 6.50 -3.49 -13.28
N ALA A 10 6.35 -2.35 -12.59
CA ALA A 10 7.20 -1.98 -11.47
C ALA A 10 6.49 -2.26 -10.16
N GLY A 11 6.95 -3.29 -9.45
CA GLY A 11 6.45 -3.73 -8.14
C GLY A 11 5.86 -5.14 -8.13
N THR A 12 6.10 -5.86 -7.04
CA THR A 12 5.74 -7.27 -6.80
C THR A 12 4.73 -7.44 -5.65
N GLY A 13 3.98 -6.40 -5.33
CA GLY A 13 2.79 -6.50 -4.51
C GLY A 13 1.65 -7.23 -5.24
N ALA A 14 0.54 -7.47 -4.55
CA ALA A 14 -0.62 -8.19 -5.11
C ALA A 14 -1.07 -7.61 -6.46
N GLY A 15 -1.13 -6.28 -6.61
CA GLY A 15 -1.55 -5.63 -7.85
C GLY A 15 -0.63 -5.93 -9.03
N GLY A 16 0.70 -5.80 -8.86
CA GLY A 16 1.65 -6.04 -9.94
C GLY A 16 1.71 -7.50 -10.38
N LEU A 17 1.78 -8.43 -9.41
CA LEU A 17 1.79 -9.87 -9.70
C LEU A 17 0.48 -10.32 -10.38
N TYR A 18 -0.65 -9.83 -9.88
CA TYR A 18 -1.94 -10.21 -10.42
C TYR A 18 -2.20 -9.60 -11.80
N SER A 19 -1.67 -8.40 -12.08
CA SER A 19 -1.65 -7.86 -13.43
C SER A 19 -0.88 -8.77 -14.39
N ALA A 20 0.32 -9.22 -14.01
CA ALA A 20 1.13 -10.12 -14.84
C ALA A 20 0.42 -11.46 -15.14
N ILE A 21 -0.28 -12.03 -14.14
CA ILE A 21 -1.03 -13.29 -14.29
C ILE A 21 -2.20 -13.14 -15.29
N ASN A 22 -2.79 -11.94 -15.36
CA ASN A 22 -3.95 -11.67 -16.20
C ASN A 22 -3.61 -11.10 -17.59
N LEU A 23 -2.35 -10.74 -17.85
CA LEU A 23 -1.91 -10.34 -19.18
C LEU A 23 -1.94 -11.53 -20.17
N PRO A 24 -2.27 -11.29 -21.46
CA PRO A 24 -2.18 -12.31 -22.49
C PRO A 24 -0.78 -12.95 -22.56
N GLN A 25 -0.74 -14.29 -22.66
CA GLN A 25 0.53 -15.05 -22.63
C GLN A 25 1.45 -14.80 -23.83
N HIS A 26 0.95 -14.24 -24.93
CA HIS A 26 1.78 -13.88 -26.09
C HIS A 26 2.57 -12.58 -25.88
N LEU A 27 2.24 -11.78 -24.87
CA LEU A 27 2.95 -10.54 -24.55
C LEU A 27 4.22 -10.83 -23.76
N LYS A 28 5.32 -10.21 -24.16
CA LYS A 28 6.60 -10.27 -23.43
C LYS A 28 6.57 -9.29 -22.25
N VAL A 29 6.61 -9.78 -21.03
CA VAL A 29 6.43 -9.00 -19.81
C VAL A 29 7.72 -8.99 -18.97
N LEU A 30 8.09 -7.80 -18.49
CA LEU A 30 9.13 -7.63 -17.47
C LEU A 30 8.49 -7.16 -16.16
N ILE A 31 8.77 -7.85 -15.07
CA ILE A 31 8.49 -7.37 -13.71
C ILE A 31 9.82 -6.93 -13.08
N ILE A 32 9.85 -5.72 -12.54
CA ILE A 32 10.97 -5.21 -11.76
C ILE A 32 10.56 -4.96 -10.33
N THR A 33 11.43 -5.30 -9.39
CA THR A 33 11.22 -4.99 -7.96
C THR A 33 12.49 -4.45 -7.33
N LYS A 34 12.33 -3.40 -6.55
CA LYS A 34 13.41 -2.65 -5.89
C LYS A 34 14.24 -3.51 -4.93
N ARG A 35 13.63 -4.54 -4.37
CA ARG A 35 14.24 -5.51 -3.43
C ARG A 35 13.79 -6.92 -3.80
N GLU A 36 13.92 -7.86 -2.86
CA GLU A 36 13.44 -9.23 -3.02
C GLU A 36 11.93 -9.27 -3.27
N LEU A 37 11.48 -10.24 -4.03
CA LEU A 37 10.09 -10.43 -4.47
C LEU A 37 9.07 -10.34 -3.33
N ILE A 38 9.38 -10.94 -2.18
CA ILE A 38 8.44 -11.04 -1.05
C ILE A 38 8.38 -9.75 -0.23
N LEU A 39 9.35 -8.84 -0.38
CA LEU A 39 9.40 -7.59 0.38
C LEU A 39 8.41 -6.58 -0.19
N CYS A 40 7.15 -6.70 0.21
CA CYS A 40 6.08 -5.78 -0.17
C CYS A 40 5.04 -5.66 0.95
N ASN A 41 4.30 -4.54 0.95
CA ASN A 41 3.24 -4.31 1.94
C ASN A 41 2.10 -5.34 1.83
N SER A 42 1.85 -5.87 0.64
CA SER A 42 0.84 -6.92 0.45
C SER A 42 1.14 -8.16 1.28
N ALA A 43 2.42 -8.58 1.36
CA ALA A 43 2.84 -9.72 2.17
C ALA A 43 2.75 -9.46 3.69
N LEU A 44 2.78 -8.19 4.11
CA LEU A 44 2.65 -7.80 5.52
C LEU A 44 1.20 -7.68 5.99
N ALA A 45 0.21 -7.79 5.11
CA ALA A 45 -1.19 -7.65 5.45
C ALA A 45 -1.67 -8.82 6.33
N GLN A 46 -2.00 -8.51 7.58
CA GLN A 46 -2.39 -9.49 8.61
C GLN A 46 -3.88 -9.83 8.60
N GLY A 47 -4.74 -8.86 8.27
CA GLY A 47 -6.19 -8.98 8.33
C GLY A 47 -6.74 -9.97 7.30
N GLY A 48 -7.40 -9.47 6.27
CA GLY A 48 -7.99 -10.32 5.25
C GLY A 48 -8.29 -9.58 3.96
N ILE A 49 -9.17 -10.19 3.18
CA ILE A 49 -9.75 -9.61 1.97
C ILE A 49 -11.29 -9.61 2.08
N ALA A 50 -11.90 -8.45 1.86
CA ALA A 50 -13.33 -8.27 1.97
C ALA A 50 -14.03 -8.70 0.67
N ALA A 51 -14.99 -9.60 0.74
CA ALA A 51 -15.80 -9.98 -0.40
C ALA A 51 -17.18 -10.50 0.01
N VAL A 52 -18.18 -10.20 -0.79
CA VAL A 52 -19.50 -10.83 -0.70
C VAL A 52 -19.46 -12.07 -1.59
N TYR A 53 -19.32 -13.24 -0.96
CA TYR A 53 -19.16 -14.51 -1.65
C TYR A 53 -20.07 -15.55 -1.03
N GLN A 54 -20.97 -16.15 -1.84
CA GLN A 54 -22.01 -17.12 -1.39
C GLN A 54 -22.74 -16.62 -0.13
N PRO A 55 -23.39 -15.46 -0.20
CA PRO A 55 -23.94 -14.80 0.98
C PRO A 55 -25.25 -15.47 1.43
N GLU A 56 -25.40 -15.69 2.76
CA GLU A 56 -26.69 -15.99 3.39
C GLU A 56 -27.33 -14.71 3.93
N ASP A 57 -26.54 -13.82 4.54
CA ASP A 57 -26.96 -12.62 5.27
C ASP A 57 -26.27 -11.33 4.81
N ASP A 58 -25.50 -11.37 3.73
CA ASP A 58 -24.73 -10.24 3.18
C ASP A 58 -25.15 -9.92 1.74
N SER A 59 -24.73 -8.75 1.25
CA SER A 59 -24.96 -8.33 -0.15
C SER A 59 -23.96 -7.28 -0.59
N THR A 60 -23.75 -7.17 -1.92
CA THR A 60 -22.93 -6.10 -2.52
C THR A 60 -23.42 -4.71 -2.09
N ARG A 61 -24.74 -4.53 -1.88
CA ARG A 61 -25.32 -3.29 -1.37
C ARG A 61 -24.80 -2.96 0.03
N LEU A 62 -24.75 -3.94 0.94
CA LEU A 62 -24.24 -3.73 2.30
C LEU A 62 -22.74 -3.42 2.28
N HIS A 63 -21.95 -4.14 1.49
CA HIS A 63 -20.53 -3.88 1.34
C HIS A 63 -20.28 -2.48 0.74
N THR A 64 -21.07 -2.08 -0.27
CA THR A 64 -21.03 -0.73 -0.83
C THR A 64 -21.32 0.33 0.24
N ASN A 65 -22.38 0.13 1.03
CA ASN A 65 -22.77 1.07 2.07
C ASN A 65 -21.70 1.23 3.16
N ASP A 66 -21.14 0.12 3.64
CA ASP A 66 -20.06 0.14 4.63
C ASP A 66 -18.83 0.91 4.09
N THR A 67 -18.50 0.69 2.81
CA THR A 67 -17.37 1.39 2.15
C THR A 67 -17.66 2.89 1.97
N LEU A 68 -18.89 3.26 1.62
CA LEU A 68 -19.32 4.67 1.51
C LEU A 68 -19.24 5.38 2.86
N ILE A 69 -19.73 4.75 3.93
CA ILE A 69 -19.69 5.31 5.30
C ILE A 69 -18.22 5.52 5.72
N ALA A 70 -17.37 4.52 5.56
CA ALA A 70 -15.95 4.61 5.89
C ALA A 70 -15.26 5.72 5.09
N GLY A 71 -15.57 5.85 3.80
CA GLY A 71 -15.01 6.85 2.89
C GLY A 71 -15.62 8.25 3.01
N GLY A 72 -16.55 8.47 3.97
CA GLY A 72 -17.23 9.76 4.15
C GLY A 72 -18.05 10.18 2.93
N PHE A 73 -18.56 9.24 2.16
CA PHE A 73 -19.32 9.46 0.91
C PHE A 73 -18.56 10.26 -0.17
N LYS A 74 -17.22 10.20 -0.13
CA LYS A 74 -16.31 10.80 -1.13
C LYS A 74 -15.73 9.79 -2.12
N ASN A 75 -16.24 8.56 -2.09
CA ASN A 75 -15.85 7.46 -2.95
C ASN A 75 -16.25 7.73 -4.41
N ASN A 76 -15.45 7.24 -5.34
CA ASN A 76 -15.83 7.17 -6.75
C ASN A 76 -16.87 6.03 -6.93
N PRO A 77 -18.12 6.35 -7.33
CA PRO A 77 -19.20 5.37 -7.39
C PRO A 77 -18.95 4.27 -8.44
N ASP A 78 -18.32 4.59 -9.57
CA ASP A 78 -18.07 3.62 -10.63
C ASP A 78 -16.98 2.64 -10.22
N SER A 79 -15.88 3.13 -9.65
CA SER A 79 -14.80 2.30 -9.12
C SER A 79 -15.28 1.41 -7.96
N LEU A 80 -16.09 1.97 -7.06
CA LEU A 80 -16.66 1.22 -5.95
C LEU A 80 -17.61 0.12 -6.43
N LYS A 81 -18.45 0.41 -7.42
CA LYS A 81 -19.33 -0.59 -8.02
C LYS A 81 -18.52 -1.75 -8.61
N ILE A 82 -17.45 -1.46 -9.35
CA ILE A 82 -16.56 -2.49 -9.91
C ILE A 82 -15.95 -3.31 -8.80
N LEU A 83 -15.37 -2.67 -7.77
CA LEU A 83 -14.76 -3.35 -6.63
C LEU A 83 -15.69 -4.41 -6.01
N VAL A 84 -16.90 -4.01 -5.66
CA VAL A 84 -17.82 -4.90 -4.93
C VAL A 84 -18.48 -5.95 -5.81
N THR A 85 -18.70 -5.68 -7.11
CA THR A 85 -19.30 -6.65 -8.04
C THR A 85 -18.30 -7.72 -8.47
N GLU A 86 -17.02 -7.37 -8.61
CA GLU A 86 -15.97 -8.31 -9.02
C GLU A 86 -15.39 -9.12 -7.86
N ALA A 87 -15.69 -8.75 -6.61
CA ALA A 87 -15.10 -9.36 -5.42
C ALA A 87 -15.21 -10.88 -5.37
N ALA A 88 -16.38 -11.44 -5.67
CA ALA A 88 -16.61 -12.89 -5.67
C ALA A 88 -15.73 -13.62 -6.69
N ASN A 89 -15.64 -13.06 -7.91
CA ASN A 89 -14.82 -13.61 -8.99
C ASN A 89 -13.34 -13.63 -8.60
N GLU A 90 -12.86 -12.58 -7.93
CA GLU A 90 -11.46 -12.51 -7.48
C GLU A 90 -11.16 -13.54 -6.39
N ILE A 91 -12.08 -13.75 -5.44
CA ILE A 91 -11.93 -14.80 -4.43
C ILE A 91 -11.84 -16.18 -5.08
N GLU A 92 -12.76 -16.52 -5.99
CA GLU A 92 -12.70 -17.79 -6.73
C GLU A 92 -11.40 -17.98 -7.48
N LYS A 93 -10.93 -16.92 -8.16
CA LYS A 93 -9.72 -16.97 -8.96
C LYS A 93 -8.48 -17.19 -8.11
N ILE A 94 -8.30 -16.46 -7.00
CA ILE A 94 -7.12 -16.65 -6.14
C ILE A 94 -7.14 -18.01 -5.42
N ILE A 95 -8.31 -18.53 -5.06
CA ILE A 95 -8.46 -19.92 -4.55
C ILE A 95 -8.01 -20.91 -5.64
N SER A 96 -8.39 -20.71 -6.90
CA SER A 96 -7.94 -21.56 -8.02
C SER A 96 -6.43 -21.52 -8.26
N LEU A 97 -5.77 -20.42 -7.87
CA LEU A 97 -4.31 -20.27 -7.87
C LEU A 97 -3.63 -20.90 -6.65
N GLY A 98 -4.42 -21.47 -5.73
CA GLY A 98 -3.92 -22.22 -4.57
C GLY A 98 -3.90 -21.44 -3.26
N VAL A 99 -4.52 -20.26 -3.18
CA VAL A 99 -4.68 -19.54 -1.90
C VAL A 99 -5.59 -20.35 -0.98
N ASP A 100 -5.08 -20.62 0.24
CA ASP A 100 -5.76 -21.41 1.25
C ASP A 100 -6.32 -20.49 2.35
N PHE A 101 -7.60 -20.20 2.28
CA PHE A 101 -8.33 -19.49 3.34
C PHE A 101 -8.78 -20.45 4.44
N ASP A 102 -8.84 -19.93 5.66
CA ASP A 102 -9.33 -20.68 6.82
C ASP A 102 -10.77 -21.17 6.59
N ARG A 103 -11.07 -22.34 7.17
CA ARG A 103 -12.37 -23.00 7.04
C ARG A 103 -12.97 -23.30 8.40
N ASP A 104 -14.29 -23.32 8.46
CA ASP A 104 -15.05 -23.76 9.63
C ASP A 104 -15.00 -25.29 9.80
N GLU A 105 -15.63 -25.79 10.87
CA GLU A 105 -15.69 -27.23 11.19
C GLU A 105 -16.40 -28.05 10.11
N ASN A 106 -17.23 -27.42 9.27
CA ASN A 106 -17.95 -28.03 8.16
C ASN A 106 -17.21 -27.97 6.84
N GLY A 107 -16.00 -27.35 6.83
CA GLY A 107 -15.19 -27.17 5.63
C GLY A 107 -15.57 -25.95 4.77
N ASN A 108 -16.53 -25.12 5.21
CA ASN A 108 -16.87 -23.88 4.51
C ASN A 108 -15.81 -22.80 4.79
N LEU A 109 -15.66 -21.87 3.86
CA LEU A 109 -14.75 -20.73 4.04
C LEU A 109 -15.18 -19.90 5.26
N HIS A 110 -14.27 -19.76 6.22
CA HIS A 110 -14.50 -18.96 7.42
C HIS A 110 -14.39 -17.46 7.11
N ARG A 111 -15.30 -16.68 7.68
CA ARG A 111 -15.35 -15.21 7.50
C ARG A 111 -15.38 -14.54 8.86
N THR A 112 -14.59 -13.47 9.00
CA THR A 112 -14.55 -12.66 10.23
C THR A 112 -15.14 -11.27 10.00
N LEU A 113 -15.33 -10.56 11.11
CA LEU A 113 -15.74 -9.16 11.15
C LEU A 113 -14.53 -8.28 11.46
N GLU A 114 -14.41 -7.17 10.75
CA GLU A 114 -13.46 -6.09 11.07
C GLU A 114 -14.21 -4.76 11.26
N GLY A 115 -13.57 -3.79 11.87
CA GLY A 115 -14.17 -2.48 12.15
C GLY A 115 -14.70 -1.78 10.89
N GLY A 116 -15.88 -1.19 11.01
CA GLY A 116 -16.59 -0.55 9.90
C GLY A 116 -17.42 -1.47 9.02
N HIS A 117 -17.25 -2.79 9.12
CA HIS A 117 -18.10 -3.75 8.41
C HIS A 117 -19.36 -4.09 9.19
N SER A 118 -20.50 -4.18 8.50
CA SER A 118 -21.78 -4.58 9.08
C SER A 118 -22.03 -6.08 9.03
N ARG A 119 -21.19 -6.85 8.34
CA ARG A 119 -21.31 -8.30 8.14
C ARG A 119 -19.97 -9.00 8.13
N HIS A 120 -19.96 -10.30 8.47
CA HIS A 120 -18.80 -11.19 8.38
C HIS A 120 -18.49 -11.49 6.91
N ARG A 121 -17.58 -10.74 6.29
CA ARG A 121 -17.19 -10.90 4.88
C ARG A 121 -15.70 -10.93 4.66
N ILE A 122 -14.90 -10.99 5.73
CA ILE A 122 -13.45 -10.94 5.63
C ILE A 122 -12.92 -12.37 5.55
N PHE A 123 -12.41 -12.77 4.39
CA PHE A 123 -11.68 -14.02 4.18
C PHE A 123 -10.26 -13.85 4.66
N HIS A 124 -9.74 -14.83 5.37
CA HIS A 124 -8.41 -14.74 5.99
C HIS A 124 -7.70 -16.09 6.03
N HIS A 125 -6.39 -16.04 6.13
CA HIS A 125 -5.52 -17.15 6.51
C HIS A 125 -4.85 -16.77 7.83
N LYS A 126 -5.46 -17.15 8.95
CA LYS A 126 -5.06 -16.78 10.32
C LYS A 126 -4.83 -15.26 10.43
N ASP A 127 -3.60 -14.82 10.76
CA ASP A 127 -3.14 -13.44 10.82
C ASP A 127 -2.02 -13.13 9.80
N SER A 128 -2.00 -13.86 8.65
CA SER A 128 -0.98 -13.76 7.60
C SER A 128 -1.55 -13.85 6.18
N THR A 129 -2.77 -13.35 6.00
CA THR A 129 -3.52 -13.48 4.74
C THR A 129 -2.77 -12.91 3.53
N GLY A 130 -2.16 -11.75 3.70
CA GLY A 130 -1.39 -11.14 2.62
C GLY A 130 -0.16 -11.95 2.22
N PHE A 131 0.52 -12.58 3.18
CA PHE A 131 1.64 -13.47 2.90
C PHE A 131 1.21 -14.69 2.08
N GLU A 132 0.10 -15.33 2.47
CA GLU A 132 -0.47 -16.46 1.73
C GLU A 132 -0.82 -16.07 0.30
N ILE A 133 -1.60 -15.00 0.10
CA ILE A 133 -1.99 -14.53 -1.23
C ILE A 133 -0.74 -14.19 -2.07
N THR A 134 0.17 -13.39 -1.54
CA THR A 134 1.34 -12.92 -2.29
C THR A 134 2.25 -14.08 -2.68
N THR A 135 2.45 -15.07 -1.79
CA THR A 135 3.25 -16.26 -2.08
C THR A 135 2.66 -17.07 -3.23
N LYS A 136 1.34 -17.29 -3.25
CA LYS A 136 0.68 -18.03 -4.34
C LYS A 136 0.73 -17.29 -5.67
N LEU A 137 0.57 -15.97 -5.65
CA LEU A 137 0.74 -15.14 -6.84
C LEU A 137 2.18 -15.22 -7.38
N GLN A 138 3.20 -15.17 -6.50
CA GLN A 138 4.61 -15.34 -6.90
C GLN A 138 4.91 -16.71 -7.49
N GLU A 139 4.41 -17.78 -6.85
CA GLU A 139 4.53 -19.15 -7.36
C GLU A 139 3.90 -19.30 -8.76
N THR A 140 2.80 -18.59 -9.00
CA THR A 140 2.13 -18.59 -10.30
C THR A 140 2.91 -17.83 -11.34
N VAL A 141 3.36 -16.59 -11.03
CA VAL A 141 4.16 -15.76 -11.93
C VAL A 141 5.45 -16.47 -12.36
N LYS A 142 6.14 -17.15 -11.44
CA LYS A 142 7.38 -17.91 -11.75
C LYS A 142 7.18 -19.03 -12.77
N LYS A 143 5.96 -19.48 -13.01
CA LYS A 143 5.61 -20.52 -13.99
C LYS A 143 5.24 -19.96 -15.35
N LEU A 144 5.08 -18.63 -15.49
CA LEU A 144 4.69 -17.98 -16.76
C LEU A 144 5.92 -17.82 -17.66
N PRO A 145 5.94 -18.48 -18.85
CA PRO A 145 7.12 -18.49 -19.71
C PRO A 145 7.40 -17.15 -20.40
N ASN A 146 6.39 -16.29 -20.47
CA ASN A 146 6.46 -14.97 -21.08
C ASN A 146 6.82 -13.84 -20.09
N VAL A 147 7.01 -14.15 -18.81
CA VAL A 147 7.31 -13.18 -17.76
C VAL A 147 8.77 -13.33 -17.29
N THR A 148 9.52 -12.26 -17.39
CA THR A 148 10.85 -12.12 -16.78
C THR A 148 10.72 -11.33 -15.49
N VAL A 149 11.38 -11.76 -14.41
CA VAL A 149 11.42 -11.04 -13.13
C VAL A 149 12.85 -10.62 -12.82
N MET A 150 13.02 -9.33 -12.52
CA MET A 150 14.29 -8.76 -12.05
C MET A 150 14.14 -8.23 -10.63
N GLU A 151 14.81 -8.88 -9.68
CA GLU A 151 14.90 -8.44 -8.29
C GLU A 151 16.07 -7.48 -8.09
N ASN A 152 16.03 -6.69 -7.01
CA ASN A 152 17.03 -5.66 -6.71
C ASN A 152 17.24 -4.69 -7.89
N ALA A 153 16.17 -4.41 -8.61
CA ALA A 153 16.10 -3.57 -9.78
C ALA A 153 15.32 -2.30 -9.46
N LEU A 154 16.02 -1.20 -9.19
CA LEU A 154 15.43 0.09 -8.84
C LEU A 154 15.06 0.87 -10.11
N LEU A 155 13.80 1.24 -10.26
CA LEU A 155 13.33 2.16 -11.29
C LEU A 155 13.73 3.59 -10.90
N CYS A 156 14.70 4.16 -11.62
CA CYS A 156 15.27 5.47 -11.31
C CYS A 156 14.61 6.62 -12.06
N ARG A 157 14.35 6.43 -13.35
CA ARG A 157 13.80 7.45 -14.26
C ARG A 157 12.90 6.82 -15.30
N MET A 158 11.94 7.57 -15.81
CA MET A 158 11.06 7.16 -16.89
C MET A 158 10.82 8.31 -17.87
N LYS A 159 10.61 7.95 -19.13
CA LYS A 159 10.20 8.89 -20.20
C LYS A 159 9.12 8.26 -21.07
N LYS A 160 8.09 9.05 -21.44
CA LYS A 160 7.19 8.71 -22.54
C LYS A 160 7.92 8.93 -23.84
N THR A 161 7.81 7.98 -24.76
CA THR A 161 8.37 8.04 -26.12
C THR A 161 7.23 8.00 -27.15
N SER A 162 7.54 8.12 -28.43
CA SER A 162 6.53 8.00 -29.49
C SER A 162 5.98 6.58 -29.63
N THR A 163 6.73 5.56 -29.24
CA THR A 163 6.38 4.14 -29.36
C THR A 163 5.98 3.48 -28.03
N GLY A 164 6.06 4.22 -26.90
CA GLY A 164 5.74 3.67 -25.58
C GLY A 164 6.46 4.39 -24.45
N PHE A 165 7.23 3.66 -23.67
CA PHE A 165 7.98 4.15 -22.50
C PHE A 165 9.41 3.64 -22.54
N SER A 166 10.31 4.47 -22.05
CA SER A 166 11.69 4.09 -21.75
C SER A 166 11.95 4.28 -20.26
N ALA A 167 12.62 3.33 -19.64
CA ALA A 167 12.90 3.29 -18.21
C ALA A 167 14.39 3.07 -17.96
N ASP A 168 14.95 3.82 -17.03
CA ASP A 168 16.29 3.66 -16.47
C ASP A 168 16.20 2.87 -15.18
N ILE A 169 16.83 1.72 -15.15
CA ILE A 169 16.78 0.74 -14.05
C ILE A 169 18.19 0.53 -13.53
N LEU A 170 18.38 0.72 -12.22
CA LEU A 170 19.65 0.46 -11.54
C LEU A 170 19.66 -0.96 -10.97
N ILE A 171 20.60 -1.78 -11.45
CA ILE A 171 20.81 -3.17 -11.01
C ILE A 171 22.30 -3.36 -10.72
N ASP A 172 22.64 -3.82 -9.52
CA ASP A 172 24.05 -4.06 -9.09
C ASP A 172 24.97 -2.86 -9.36
N GLY A 173 24.47 -1.64 -9.19
CA GLY A 173 25.22 -0.41 -9.42
C GLY A 173 25.34 -0.02 -10.90
N VAL A 174 24.70 -0.73 -11.82
CA VAL A 174 24.75 -0.45 -13.26
C VAL A 174 23.39 0.01 -13.77
N HIS A 175 23.36 1.14 -14.47
CA HIS A 175 22.18 1.65 -15.15
C HIS A 175 21.90 0.87 -16.43
N LYS A 176 20.67 0.38 -16.59
CA LYS A 176 20.18 -0.30 -17.79
C LYS A 176 18.92 0.37 -18.31
N THR A 177 18.84 0.54 -19.62
CA THR A 177 17.63 1.06 -20.27
C THR A 177 16.75 -0.11 -20.73
N CYS A 178 15.48 -0.10 -20.30
CA CYS A 178 14.43 -1.01 -20.76
C CYS A 178 13.29 -0.22 -21.39
N ASN A 179 12.77 -0.68 -22.51
CA ASN A 179 11.66 -0.05 -23.23
C ASN A 179 10.43 -0.93 -23.23
N ALA A 180 9.24 -0.33 -23.20
CA ALA A 180 7.98 -1.05 -23.27
C ALA A 180 6.88 -0.24 -23.98
N ARG A 181 5.93 -0.95 -24.62
CA ARG A 181 4.73 -0.33 -25.21
C ARG A 181 3.80 0.25 -24.16
N LYS A 182 3.62 -0.49 -23.05
CA LYS A 182 2.77 -0.15 -21.91
C LYS A 182 3.55 -0.32 -20.61
N PHE A 183 3.17 0.45 -19.62
CA PHE A 183 3.83 0.43 -18.30
C PHE A 183 2.81 0.39 -17.15
N ILE A 184 3.02 -0.50 -16.17
CA ILE A 184 2.21 -0.59 -14.96
C ILE A 184 3.06 -0.20 -13.76
N LEU A 185 2.67 0.86 -13.06
CA LEU A 185 3.21 1.22 -11.76
C LEU A 185 2.41 0.50 -10.67
N ALA A 186 3.07 -0.40 -9.92
CA ALA A 186 2.52 -1.16 -8.80
C ALA A 186 3.42 -1.02 -7.56
N THR A 187 4.00 0.16 -7.39
CA THR A 187 5.12 0.45 -6.49
C THR A 187 4.74 0.61 -5.02
N GLY A 188 3.45 0.47 -4.69
CA GLY A 188 2.95 0.65 -3.32
C GLY A 188 2.91 2.11 -2.88
N GLY A 189 2.78 2.32 -1.56
CA GLY A 189 2.49 3.62 -0.97
C GLY A 189 3.72 4.45 -0.60
N ILE A 190 3.53 5.31 0.40
CA ILE A 190 4.46 6.38 0.79
C ILE A 190 4.88 6.31 2.27
N GLY A 191 4.62 5.20 2.96
CA GLY A 191 4.75 5.14 4.43
C GLY A 191 6.10 5.56 4.97
N ARG A 192 7.16 5.39 4.19
CA ARG A 192 8.53 5.78 4.58
C ARG A 192 8.78 7.29 4.59
N VAL A 193 7.78 8.10 4.25
CA VAL A 193 7.83 9.55 4.43
C VAL A 193 7.62 9.97 5.90
N TYR A 194 7.19 9.03 6.76
CA TYR A 194 7.04 9.22 8.21
C TYR A 194 8.15 8.53 9.01
N ASP A 195 8.38 8.99 10.24
CA ASP A 195 9.33 8.36 11.15
C ASP A 195 8.88 6.95 11.53
N TYR A 196 7.56 6.78 11.75
CA TYR A 196 6.96 5.51 12.17
C TYR A 196 5.84 5.09 11.21
N THR A 197 5.92 3.87 10.71
CA THR A 197 4.97 3.32 9.74
C THR A 197 4.88 1.81 9.87
N THR A 198 3.74 1.23 9.53
CA THR A 198 3.61 -0.23 9.35
C THR A 198 4.10 -0.71 8.01
N ASN A 199 4.55 0.20 7.14
CA ASN A 199 5.01 -0.14 5.80
C ASN A 199 6.46 -0.59 5.80
N SER A 200 6.76 -1.55 4.92
CA SER A 200 8.13 -2.02 4.65
C SER A 200 9.05 -0.90 4.14
N ALA A 201 10.36 -1.15 4.19
CA ALA A 201 11.38 -0.18 3.81
C ALA A 201 11.27 0.36 2.38
N ILE A 202 10.53 -0.33 1.49
CA ILE A 202 10.41 0.03 0.07
C ILE A 202 9.33 1.08 -0.23
N ALA A 203 8.44 1.40 0.72
CA ALA A 203 7.29 2.27 0.49
C ALA A 203 7.67 3.76 0.51
N THR A 204 8.40 4.20 -0.49
CA THR A 204 9.00 5.54 -0.60
C THR A 204 8.30 6.47 -1.60
N GLY A 205 7.25 5.99 -2.30
CA GLY A 205 6.48 6.81 -3.24
C GLY A 205 7.10 6.93 -4.63
N ASP A 206 8.02 6.03 -5.00
CA ASP A 206 8.81 6.15 -6.23
C ASP A 206 7.94 6.23 -7.50
N GLY A 207 6.94 5.35 -7.66
CA GLY A 207 6.07 5.40 -8.83
C GLY A 207 5.19 6.64 -8.89
N ILE A 208 4.76 7.17 -7.74
CA ILE A 208 3.99 8.42 -7.67
C ILE A 208 4.87 9.58 -8.14
N THR A 209 6.12 9.64 -7.68
CA THR A 209 7.09 10.66 -8.08
C THR A 209 7.37 10.61 -9.57
N LEU A 210 7.65 9.42 -10.12
CA LEU A 210 7.93 9.26 -11.54
C LEU A 210 6.72 9.62 -12.43
N ALA A 211 5.51 9.24 -12.01
CA ALA A 211 4.29 9.63 -12.70
C ALA A 211 4.07 11.14 -12.65
N TYR A 212 4.30 11.78 -11.50
CA TYR A 212 4.23 13.23 -11.33
C TYR A 212 5.23 13.96 -12.25
N GLU A 213 6.47 13.51 -12.32
CA GLU A 213 7.51 14.09 -13.18
C GLU A 213 7.17 13.97 -14.67
N MET A 214 6.46 12.92 -15.08
CA MET A 214 5.95 12.77 -16.44
C MET A 214 4.68 13.60 -16.71
N GLY A 215 4.13 14.30 -15.71
CA GLY A 215 2.92 15.11 -15.85
C GLY A 215 1.61 14.34 -15.66
N ALA A 216 1.63 13.17 -15.05
CA ALA A 216 0.41 12.48 -14.68
C ALA A 216 -0.37 13.24 -13.59
N ASN A 217 -1.70 13.14 -13.62
CA ASN A 217 -2.54 13.70 -12.58
C ASN A 217 -2.39 12.92 -11.27
N ILE A 218 -1.90 13.58 -10.23
CA ILE A 218 -1.82 13.06 -8.86
C ILE A 218 -2.94 13.69 -8.05
N LYS A 219 -3.60 12.91 -7.18
CA LYS A 219 -4.72 13.38 -6.37
C LYS A 219 -4.67 12.89 -4.94
N ASN A 220 -5.12 13.73 -4.03
CA ASN A 220 -5.49 13.39 -2.66
C ASN A 220 -4.36 12.73 -1.86
N LEU A 221 -3.10 13.15 -2.05
CA LEU A 221 -1.95 12.61 -1.31
C LEU A 221 -2.03 12.92 0.19
N SER A 222 -2.79 13.94 0.59
CA SER A 222 -3.07 14.25 1.98
C SER A 222 -4.04 13.24 2.65
N LEU A 223 -4.75 12.41 1.87
CA LEU A 223 -5.61 11.38 2.44
C LEU A 223 -4.78 10.17 2.89
N ILE A 224 -4.27 10.26 4.10
CA ILE A 224 -3.42 9.25 4.72
C ILE A 224 -4.18 8.61 5.89
N GLN A 225 -4.26 7.28 5.89
CA GLN A 225 -4.79 6.51 7.00
C GLN A 225 -3.69 6.20 8.01
N PHE A 226 -3.92 6.58 9.26
CA PHE A 226 -3.09 6.17 10.38
C PHE A 226 -3.76 4.97 11.08
N HIS A 227 -2.99 3.89 11.29
CA HIS A 227 -3.50 2.72 11.99
C HIS A 227 -3.37 2.94 13.49
N PRO A 228 -4.45 2.75 14.27
CA PRO A 228 -4.44 3.08 15.70
C PRO A 228 -3.60 2.12 16.55
N THR A 229 -3.42 0.88 16.11
CA THR A 229 -2.83 -0.19 16.91
C THR A 229 -1.55 -0.76 16.28
N ALA A 230 -0.57 0.11 16.01
CA ALA A 230 0.79 -0.34 15.74
C ALA A 230 1.51 -0.61 17.05
N PHE A 231 2.32 -1.69 17.11
CA PHE A 231 3.14 -2.00 18.26
C PHE A 231 4.11 -0.83 18.55
N ASN A 232 4.02 -0.26 19.74
CA ASN A 232 4.80 0.90 20.12
C ASN A 232 6.24 0.50 20.49
N ASN A 233 7.06 0.26 19.46
CA ASN A 233 8.47 0.02 19.60
C ASN A 233 9.25 1.24 19.09
N LYS A 234 9.65 2.13 19.98
CA LYS A 234 10.41 3.36 19.65
C LYS A 234 11.81 3.12 19.07
N HIS A 235 12.25 1.87 18.98
CA HIS A 235 13.59 1.50 18.48
C HIS A 235 13.62 1.20 16.98
N THR A 236 12.46 0.97 16.35
CA THR A 236 12.37 0.66 14.93
C THR A 236 11.40 1.60 14.21
N ARG A 237 11.73 1.99 12.98
CA ARG A 237 10.85 2.81 12.14
C ARG A 237 9.70 2.00 11.54
N GLU A 238 9.94 0.71 11.28
CA GLU A 238 8.92 -0.23 10.83
C GLU A 238 8.22 -0.79 12.05
N CYS A 239 7.01 -0.29 12.30
CA CYS A 239 6.19 -0.71 13.41
C CYS A 239 5.45 -2.00 13.05
N PHE A 240 5.54 -3.00 13.91
CA PHE A 240 4.76 -4.21 13.71
C PHE A 240 3.27 -3.90 13.88
N LEU A 241 2.46 -4.32 12.91
CA LEU A 241 1.02 -4.13 12.95
C LEU A 241 0.38 -5.10 13.96
N ILE A 242 -0.43 -4.57 14.89
CA ILE A 242 -1.40 -5.37 15.62
C ILE A 242 -2.73 -5.23 14.89
N SER A 243 -3.10 -6.28 14.17
CA SER A 243 -4.25 -6.30 13.28
C SER A 243 -5.52 -5.78 13.92
N GLU A 244 -6.35 -5.12 13.13
CA GLU A 244 -7.71 -4.73 13.52
C GLU A 244 -8.57 -5.92 13.95
N ALA A 245 -8.29 -7.13 13.45
CA ALA A 245 -8.94 -8.35 13.87
C ALA A 245 -8.84 -8.59 15.39
N VAL A 246 -7.76 -8.14 16.05
CA VAL A 246 -7.62 -8.24 17.52
C VAL A 246 -8.69 -7.39 18.22
N ARG A 247 -9.01 -6.18 17.70
CA ARG A 247 -10.14 -5.37 18.18
C ARG A 247 -11.48 -6.03 17.83
N GLY A 248 -11.58 -6.62 16.63
CA GLY A 248 -12.74 -7.39 16.19
C GLY A 248 -13.07 -8.58 17.11
N GLU A 249 -12.05 -9.23 17.66
CA GLU A 249 -12.22 -10.30 18.67
C GLU A 249 -12.49 -9.75 20.08
N GLY A 250 -12.61 -8.44 20.25
CA GLY A 250 -13.07 -7.79 21.47
C GLY A 250 -11.99 -7.25 22.41
N ALA A 251 -10.80 -6.94 21.89
CA ALA A 251 -9.77 -6.25 22.66
C ALA A 251 -10.20 -4.83 23.07
N TYR A 252 -9.80 -4.39 24.25
CA TYR A 252 -10.07 -3.06 24.80
C TYR A 252 -8.87 -2.12 24.62
N LEU A 253 -9.16 -0.87 24.30
CA LEU A 253 -8.16 0.21 24.31
C LEU A 253 -8.09 0.84 25.70
N LYS A 254 -6.87 0.90 26.25
CA LYS A 254 -6.61 1.44 27.59
C LYS A 254 -5.52 2.50 27.53
N ASN A 255 -5.67 3.54 28.37
CA ASN A 255 -4.66 4.54 28.61
C ASN A 255 -3.61 4.05 29.63
N ARG A 256 -2.61 4.89 29.95
CA ARG A 256 -1.54 4.56 30.92
C ARG A 256 -2.05 4.19 32.30
N ASP A 257 -3.21 4.70 32.69
CA ASP A 257 -3.81 4.44 34.01
C ASP A 257 -4.63 3.14 34.02
N GLY A 258 -4.68 2.42 32.89
CA GLY A 258 -5.42 1.18 32.71
C GLY A 258 -6.92 1.39 32.45
N GLU A 259 -7.35 2.63 32.24
CA GLU A 259 -8.75 2.98 31.99
C GLU A 259 -9.11 2.79 30.51
N ARG A 260 -10.27 2.22 30.26
CA ARG A 260 -10.89 2.16 28.94
C ARG A 260 -11.48 3.55 28.63
N PHE A 261 -11.13 4.14 27.50
CA PHE A 261 -11.46 5.54 27.17
C PHE A 261 -12.35 5.73 25.95
N MET A 262 -12.50 4.71 25.08
CA MET A 262 -13.23 4.87 23.80
C MET A 262 -14.70 5.28 23.97
N GLU A 263 -15.34 4.97 25.09
CA GLU A 263 -16.71 5.39 25.40
C GLU A 263 -16.93 6.92 25.44
N ASN A 264 -15.84 7.67 25.65
CA ASN A 264 -15.87 9.13 25.63
C ASN A 264 -15.79 9.72 24.22
N TYR A 265 -15.50 8.90 23.20
CA TYR A 265 -15.19 9.37 21.85
C TYR A 265 -16.16 8.85 20.76
N ASP A 266 -16.62 7.59 20.86
CA ASP A 266 -17.50 7.01 19.86
C ASP A 266 -18.34 5.85 20.45
N GLU A 267 -19.65 5.81 20.10
CA GLU A 267 -20.57 4.78 20.58
C GLU A 267 -20.24 3.36 20.09
N ARG A 268 -19.50 3.22 18.99
CA ARG A 268 -19.01 1.93 18.45
C ARG A 268 -17.77 1.43 19.21
N LEU A 269 -17.26 2.20 20.15
CA LEU A 269 -16.10 1.88 20.99
C LEU A 269 -14.86 1.51 20.14
N GLU A 270 -14.21 0.40 20.45
CA GLU A 270 -13.02 -0.10 19.75
C GLU A 270 -13.29 -0.55 18.31
N LEU A 271 -14.54 -0.72 17.91
CA LEU A 271 -14.96 -1.05 16.54
C LEU A 271 -15.25 0.20 15.69
N ALA A 272 -15.03 1.40 16.22
CA ALA A 272 -15.07 2.61 15.43
C ALA A 272 -14.03 2.58 14.30
N PRO A 273 -14.22 3.32 13.19
CA PRO A 273 -13.25 3.43 12.09
C PRO A 273 -11.86 3.88 12.58
N ARG A 274 -10.83 3.51 11.81
CA ARG A 274 -9.41 3.74 12.19
C ARG A 274 -9.08 5.18 12.46
N ASP A 275 -9.60 6.10 11.67
CA ASP A 275 -9.43 7.55 11.83
C ASP A 275 -10.00 8.03 13.16
N VAL A 276 -11.20 7.58 13.51
CA VAL A 276 -11.85 7.91 14.80
C VAL A 276 -11.02 7.38 15.97
N VAL A 277 -10.59 6.12 15.91
CA VAL A 277 -9.79 5.50 17.00
C VAL A 277 -8.41 6.17 17.11
N SER A 278 -7.73 6.44 15.99
CA SER A 278 -6.43 7.12 16.00
C SER A 278 -6.55 8.53 16.58
N HIS A 279 -7.60 9.28 16.18
CA HIS A 279 -7.89 10.60 16.72
C HIS A 279 -8.19 10.55 18.23
N ALA A 280 -8.97 9.57 18.68
CA ALA A 280 -9.27 9.37 20.10
C ALA A 280 -8.00 9.13 20.93
N ILE A 281 -7.10 8.26 20.47
CA ILE A 281 -5.82 7.99 21.14
C ILE A 281 -4.99 9.27 21.26
N VAL A 282 -4.83 10.03 20.17
CA VAL A 282 -4.02 11.27 20.22
C VAL A 282 -4.68 12.34 21.09
N THR A 283 -6.00 12.46 21.05
CA THR A 283 -6.74 13.42 21.89
C THR A 283 -6.67 13.05 23.36
N GLU A 284 -6.87 11.78 23.69
CA GLU A 284 -6.72 11.25 25.04
C GLU A 284 -5.29 11.47 25.56
N GLY A 285 -4.27 11.20 24.70
CA GLY A 285 -2.88 11.42 25.03
C GLY A 285 -2.57 12.89 25.39
N ARG A 286 -3.14 13.84 24.66
CA ARG A 286 -3.05 15.28 25.00
C ARG A 286 -3.73 15.60 26.32
N ARG A 287 -4.88 14.96 26.62
CA ARG A 287 -5.63 15.16 27.86
C ARG A 287 -4.87 14.68 29.10
N ILE A 288 -4.21 13.50 28.99
CA ILE A 288 -3.49 12.88 30.13
C ILE A 288 -1.99 13.15 30.11
N GLU A 289 -1.50 13.94 29.15
CA GLU A 289 -0.08 14.25 28.94
C GLU A 289 0.79 12.98 28.85
N SER A 290 0.35 11.99 28.04
CA SER A 290 1.04 10.71 27.87
C SER A 290 0.86 10.14 26.45
N ASP A 291 1.88 9.42 25.98
CA ASP A 291 1.84 8.63 24.75
C ASP A 291 1.79 7.11 25.02
N GLU A 292 1.50 6.73 26.26
CA GLU A 292 1.39 5.33 26.69
C GLU A 292 -0.06 4.84 26.55
N PHE A 293 -0.27 3.94 25.59
CA PHE A 293 -1.56 3.29 25.32
C PHE A 293 -1.38 1.81 25.12
N TYR A 294 -2.43 1.07 25.42
CA TYR A 294 -2.41 -0.38 25.43
C TYR A 294 -3.65 -0.97 24.75
N LEU A 295 -3.46 -2.13 24.13
CA LEU A 295 -4.52 -3.00 23.66
C LEU A 295 -4.58 -4.23 24.58
N ASP A 296 -5.71 -4.44 25.24
CA ASP A 296 -5.90 -5.53 26.21
C ASP A 296 -6.88 -6.56 25.68
N ILE A 297 -6.42 -7.80 25.50
CA ILE A 297 -7.23 -8.97 25.09
C ILE A 297 -7.07 -10.13 26.08
N THR A 298 -6.48 -9.90 27.25
CA THR A 298 -6.15 -10.92 28.26
C THR A 298 -7.36 -11.67 28.82
N HIS A 299 -8.57 -11.15 28.63
CA HIS A 299 -9.84 -11.77 29.04
C HIS A 299 -10.30 -12.93 28.14
N LYS A 300 -9.64 -13.15 26.99
CA LYS A 300 -9.95 -14.24 26.06
C LYS A 300 -9.16 -15.49 26.40
N ASP A 301 -9.68 -16.64 25.95
CA ASP A 301 -9.02 -17.92 26.12
C ASP A 301 -7.61 -17.92 25.49
N PRO A 302 -6.57 -18.32 26.23
CA PRO A 302 -5.19 -18.27 25.74
C PRO A 302 -4.93 -19.16 24.51
N GLU A 303 -5.55 -20.33 24.42
CA GLU A 303 -5.38 -21.24 23.28
C GLU A 303 -6.09 -20.69 22.03
N PHE A 304 -7.26 -20.07 22.22
CA PHE A 304 -7.93 -19.34 21.14
C PHE A 304 -7.01 -18.25 20.57
N LEU A 305 -6.39 -17.39 21.42
CA LEU A 305 -5.53 -16.30 20.98
C LEU A 305 -4.30 -16.81 20.21
N LYS A 306 -3.63 -17.85 20.70
CA LYS A 306 -2.47 -18.46 20.04
C LYS A 306 -2.79 -19.06 18.68
N ASN A 307 -3.96 -19.66 18.55
CA ASN A 307 -4.41 -20.28 17.29
C ASN A 307 -4.93 -19.25 16.29
N ARG A 308 -5.62 -18.22 16.77
CA ARG A 308 -6.21 -17.17 15.92
C ARG A 308 -5.13 -16.18 15.41
N PHE A 309 -4.14 -15.84 16.27
CA PHE A 309 -3.12 -14.85 16.02
C PHE A 309 -1.69 -15.40 16.20
N PRO A 310 -1.30 -16.48 15.50
CA PRO A 310 -0.02 -17.14 15.76
C PRO A 310 1.19 -16.26 15.42
N MET A 311 1.11 -15.43 14.38
CA MET A 311 2.18 -14.53 13.98
C MET A 311 2.32 -13.37 14.99
N ILE A 312 1.21 -12.72 15.35
CA ILE A 312 1.19 -11.63 16.35
C ILE A 312 1.68 -12.16 17.70
N TYR A 313 1.17 -13.31 18.15
CA TYR A 313 1.59 -13.95 19.40
C TYR A 313 3.11 -14.20 19.43
N LYS A 314 3.63 -14.84 18.36
CA LYS A 314 5.06 -15.13 18.24
C LYS A 314 5.92 -13.86 18.25
N TYR A 315 5.49 -12.83 17.51
CA TYR A 315 6.20 -11.56 17.47
C TYR A 315 6.24 -10.90 18.86
N LEU A 316 5.10 -10.79 19.53
CA LEU A 316 5.00 -10.17 20.85
C LEU A 316 5.85 -10.92 21.90
N LEU A 317 5.84 -12.26 21.87
CA LEU A 317 6.72 -13.06 22.72
C LEU A 317 8.20 -12.77 22.48
N SER A 318 8.61 -12.54 21.24
CA SER A 318 9.99 -12.15 20.92
C SER A 318 10.37 -10.76 21.48
N GLN A 319 9.36 -9.94 21.77
CA GLN A 319 9.52 -8.62 22.41
C GLN A 319 9.32 -8.68 23.93
N GLY A 320 9.15 -9.89 24.50
CA GLY A 320 8.95 -10.09 25.96
C GLY A 320 7.52 -9.88 26.43
N ILE A 321 6.53 -9.87 25.53
CA ILE A 321 5.12 -9.64 25.83
C ILE A 321 4.31 -10.91 25.53
N ASP A 322 3.61 -11.45 26.54
CA ASP A 322 2.64 -12.53 26.38
C ASP A 322 1.24 -11.93 26.31
N MET A 323 0.67 -11.76 25.09
CA MET A 323 -0.65 -11.15 24.89
C MET A 323 -1.80 -11.88 25.58
N THR A 324 -1.56 -13.10 26.11
CA THR A 324 -2.55 -13.83 26.92
C THR A 324 -2.55 -13.39 28.38
N LYS A 325 -1.60 -12.56 28.80
CA LYS A 325 -1.40 -12.10 30.19
C LYS A 325 -1.08 -10.62 30.29
N ASP A 326 -0.43 -10.06 29.25
CA ASP A 326 0.07 -8.70 29.24
C ASP A 326 -0.73 -7.84 28.27
N MET A 327 -0.92 -6.57 28.62
CA MET A 327 -1.43 -5.57 27.69
C MET A 327 -0.38 -5.25 26.63
N ILE A 328 -0.81 -5.09 25.38
CA ILE A 328 0.08 -4.82 24.24
C ILE A 328 0.28 -3.31 24.12
N PRO A 329 1.51 -2.76 24.25
CA PRO A 329 1.76 -1.34 23.99
C PRO A 329 1.48 -0.99 22.53
N ILE A 330 0.67 0.06 22.32
CA ILE A 330 0.30 0.49 20.95
C ILE A 330 0.38 2.01 20.83
N TYR A 331 0.55 2.50 19.58
CA TYR A 331 0.38 3.89 19.22
C TYR A 331 0.00 4.03 17.74
N PRO A 332 -0.73 5.08 17.34
CA PRO A 332 -1.01 5.33 15.94
C PRO A 332 0.25 5.54 15.12
N CYS A 333 0.28 5.00 13.92
CA CYS A 333 1.34 5.29 12.94
C CYS A 333 0.79 5.30 11.51
N GLN A 334 1.58 5.84 10.58
CA GLN A 334 1.20 5.82 9.17
C GLN A 334 1.00 4.37 8.69
N HIS A 335 -0.04 4.14 7.89
CA HIS A 335 -0.41 2.80 7.46
C HIS A 335 -0.76 2.68 5.96
N TYR A 336 -1.63 3.55 5.43
CA TYR A 336 -2.12 3.43 4.05
C TYR A 336 -2.37 4.79 3.41
N LEU A 337 -2.12 4.89 2.10
CA LEU A 337 -2.42 6.05 1.28
C LEU A 337 -3.70 5.81 0.46
N MET A 338 -4.72 6.66 0.60
CA MET A 338 -5.92 6.61 -0.25
C MET A 338 -5.77 7.44 -1.52
N GLY A 339 -4.84 8.40 -1.53
CA GLY A 339 -4.46 9.19 -2.71
C GLY A 339 -3.50 8.44 -3.63
N GLY A 340 -2.95 9.14 -4.61
CA GLY A 340 -1.96 8.60 -5.55
C GLY A 340 -2.15 9.05 -6.99
N ILE A 341 -1.64 8.25 -7.92
CA ILE A 341 -1.80 8.45 -9.36
C ILE A 341 -3.27 8.28 -9.73
N ASN A 342 -3.91 9.35 -10.22
CA ASN A 342 -5.32 9.30 -10.59
C ASN A 342 -5.54 8.41 -11.80
N VAL A 343 -6.42 7.43 -11.67
CA VAL A 343 -6.69 6.43 -12.71
C VAL A 343 -8.17 6.32 -13.07
N SER A 344 -8.42 5.82 -14.27
CA SER A 344 -9.76 5.42 -14.73
C SER A 344 -10.19 4.10 -14.07
N THR A 345 -11.41 3.66 -14.33
CA THR A 345 -11.92 2.34 -13.93
C THR A 345 -11.16 1.16 -14.54
N LYS A 346 -10.32 1.42 -15.54
CA LYS A 346 -9.40 0.46 -16.16
C LYS A 346 -7.96 0.61 -15.66
N ALA A 347 -7.77 1.31 -14.56
CA ALA A 347 -6.48 1.62 -13.95
C ALA A 347 -5.50 2.43 -14.85
N MET A 348 -5.94 3.00 -15.96
CA MET A 348 -5.11 3.83 -16.82
C MET A 348 -5.02 5.25 -16.26
N SER A 349 -3.82 5.81 -16.20
CA SER A 349 -3.56 7.18 -15.75
C SER A 349 -3.97 8.23 -16.80
N SER A 350 -3.69 9.51 -16.54
CA SER A 350 -3.85 10.59 -17.54
C SER A 350 -2.83 10.55 -18.69
N ILE A 351 -1.82 9.68 -18.59
CA ILE A 351 -0.84 9.43 -19.65
C ILE A 351 -1.21 8.14 -20.37
N ASP A 352 -1.50 8.22 -21.66
CA ASP A 352 -1.85 7.05 -22.46
C ASP A 352 -0.79 5.94 -22.37
N GLY A 353 -1.24 4.73 -22.06
CA GLY A 353 -0.40 3.54 -21.91
C GLY A 353 0.32 3.42 -20.57
N LEU A 354 0.18 4.40 -19.67
CA LEU A 354 0.66 4.32 -18.29
C LEU A 354 -0.48 3.94 -17.35
N TYR A 355 -0.33 2.84 -16.66
CA TYR A 355 -1.29 2.32 -15.69
C TYR A 355 -0.73 2.41 -14.27
N ALA A 356 -1.60 2.49 -13.27
CA ALA A 356 -1.22 2.38 -11.88
C ALA A 356 -2.20 1.50 -11.13
N VAL A 357 -1.69 0.57 -10.30
CA VAL A 357 -2.50 -0.41 -9.57
C VAL A 357 -2.04 -0.56 -8.11
N GLY A 358 -2.97 -0.91 -7.24
CA GLY A 358 -2.72 -0.97 -5.78
C GLY A 358 -2.48 0.41 -5.18
N GLU A 359 -1.79 0.46 -4.05
CA GLU A 359 -1.69 1.65 -3.19
C GLU A 359 -1.06 2.89 -3.85
N CYS A 360 -0.27 2.75 -4.93
CA CYS A 360 0.24 3.92 -5.65
C CYS A 360 -0.83 4.60 -6.53
N SER A 361 -1.97 3.95 -6.75
CA SER A 361 -3.07 4.45 -7.57
C SER A 361 -4.14 5.13 -6.73
N HIS A 362 -4.76 6.17 -7.28
CA HIS A 362 -5.98 6.75 -6.76
C HIS A 362 -7.16 6.34 -7.64
N THR A 363 -7.78 5.20 -7.29
CA THR A 363 -9.02 4.71 -7.93
C THR A 363 -10.25 5.49 -7.47
N GLY A 364 -10.14 6.12 -6.30
CA GLY A 364 -11.26 6.77 -5.61
C GLY A 364 -12.18 5.81 -4.85
N VAL A 365 -11.89 4.52 -4.83
CA VAL A 365 -12.68 3.50 -4.11
C VAL A 365 -12.82 3.81 -2.62
N HIS A 366 -11.76 4.35 -1.99
CA HIS A 366 -11.70 4.51 -0.55
C HIS A 366 -12.29 5.82 -0.02
N GLY A 367 -12.55 6.79 -0.88
CA GLY A 367 -12.97 8.12 -0.41
C GLY A 367 -11.93 8.72 0.54
N ASN A 368 -12.39 9.34 1.63
CA ASN A 368 -11.50 9.98 2.60
C ASN A 368 -10.80 8.99 3.56
N ASN A 369 -11.35 7.78 3.72
CA ASN A 369 -10.80 6.79 4.65
C ASN A 369 -11.12 5.36 4.19
N ARG A 370 -10.12 4.49 4.16
CA ARG A 370 -10.24 3.12 3.67
C ARG A 370 -10.95 2.21 4.67
N LEU A 371 -12.00 1.53 4.21
CA LEU A 371 -12.56 0.40 4.95
C LEU A 371 -11.53 -0.74 5.00
N ALA A 372 -11.37 -1.36 6.16
CA ALA A 372 -10.44 -2.48 6.35
C ALA A 372 -10.66 -3.60 5.31
N SER A 373 -9.60 -4.30 4.94
CA SER A 373 -9.62 -5.44 3.99
C SER A 373 -10.09 -5.16 2.55
N ASN A 374 -10.38 -3.88 2.19
CA ASN A 374 -10.68 -3.49 0.80
C ASN A 374 -9.42 -3.31 -0.07
N SER A 375 -8.23 -3.07 0.52
CA SER A 375 -7.03 -2.74 -0.27
C SER A 375 -6.46 -3.91 -1.07
N LEU A 376 -6.47 -5.12 -0.51
CA LEU A 376 -6.06 -6.31 -1.27
C LEU A 376 -7.05 -6.61 -2.39
N LEU A 377 -8.35 -6.44 -2.13
CA LEU A 377 -9.38 -6.58 -3.16
C LEU A 377 -9.19 -5.55 -4.29
N GLU A 378 -8.94 -4.28 -3.94
CA GLU A 378 -8.63 -3.23 -4.92
C GLU A 378 -7.44 -3.59 -5.79
N ALA A 379 -6.34 -4.05 -5.18
CA ALA A 379 -5.13 -4.44 -5.90
C ALA A 379 -5.39 -5.57 -6.91
N LEU A 380 -6.22 -6.55 -6.57
CA LEU A 380 -6.60 -7.64 -7.46
C LEU A 380 -7.53 -7.16 -8.57
N VAL A 381 -8.64 -6.52 -8.22
CA VAL A 381 -9.65 -6.06 -9.19
C VAL A 381 -9.04 -5.12 -10.21
N PHE A 382 -8.36 -4.07 -9.77
CA PHE A 382 -7.79 -3.08 -10.70
C PHE A 382 -6.50 -3.58 -11.38
N GLY A 383 -5.79 -4.54 -10.78
CA GLY A 383 -4.71 -5.26 -11.47
C GLY A 383 -5.20 -6.04 -12.67
N ARG A 384 -6.35 -6.74 -12.54
CA ARG A 384 -7.00 -7.43 -13.64
C ARG A 384 -7.57 -6.45 -14.66
N GLN A 385 -8.24 -5.37 -14.24
CA GLN A 385 -8.77 -4.33 -15.14
C GLN A 385 -7.66 -3.72 -16.02
N ALA A 386 -6.48 -3.44 -15.45
CA ALA A 386 -5.32 -2.97 -16.21
C ALA A 386 -4.87 -3.99 -17.26
N ALA A 387 -4.74 -5.25 -16.86
CA ALA A 387 -4.28 -6.32 -17.75
C ALA A 387 -5.25 -6.57 -18.93
N GLU A 388 -6.56 -6.58 -18.66
CA GLU A 388 -7.60 -6.74 -19.68
C GLU A 388 -7.62 -5.56 -20.67
N ASP A 389 -7.51 -4.33 -20.17
CA ASP A 389 -7.44 -3.14 -21.02
C ASP A 389 -6.18 -3.12 -21.89
N ILE A 390 -5.02 -3.46 -21.32
CA ILE A 390 -3.75 -3.58 -22.07
C ILE A 390 -3.87 -4.65 -23.15
N GLY A 391 -4.40 -5.83 -22.80
CA GLY A 391 -4.58 -6.92 -23.75
C GLY A 391 -5.46 -6.53 -24.93
N SER A 392 -6.57 -5.85 -24.68
CA SER A 392 -7.49 -5.35 -25.71
C SER A 392 -6.81 -4.29 -26.59
N ASN A 393 -6.17 -3.30 -25.98
CA ASN A 393 -5.51 -2.21 -26.71
C ASN A 393 -4.34 -2.71 -27.59
N LEU A 394 -3.57 -3.70 -27.13
CA LEU A 394 -2.46 -4.25 -27.91
C LEU A 394 -2.93 -5.23 -29.01
N ALA A 395 -4.09 -5.86 -28.86
CA ALA A 395 -4.67 -6.73 -29.88
C ALA A 395 -5.22 -5.96 -31.10
N GLU A 396 -5.69 -4.71 -30.88
CA GLU A 396 -6.31 -3.87 -31.90
C GLU A 396 -5.33 -2.92 -32.59
N ALA A 397 -4.13 -2.74 -32.06
CA ALA A 397 -3.17 -1.78 -32.58
C ALA A 397 -2.27 -2.36 -33.67
N GLU A 398 -1.96 -1.57 -34.70
CA GLU A 398 -0.82 -1.81 -35.56
C GLU A 398 0.47 -1.54 -34.78
N LEU A 399 1.14 -2.61 -34.32
CA LEU A 399 2.31 -2.52 -33.49
C LEU A 399 3.60 -2.48 -34.30
N CYS A 400 4.48 -1.52 -34.06
CA CYS A 400 5.85 -1.61 -34.55
C CYS A 400 6.56 -2.83 -33.91
N PRO A 401 7.54 -3.46 -34.55
CA PRO A 401 8.36 -4.52 -33.92
C PRO A 401 8.96 -4.09 -32.58
N LEU A 402 9.18 -5.04 -31.66
CA LEU A 402 9.77 -4.71 -30.34
C LEU A 402 11.16 -4.11 -30.43
N ASP A 403 11.95 -4.49 -31.42
CA ASP A 403 13.30 -3.99 -31.68
C ASP A 403 13.31 -2.54 -32.23
N GLU A 404 12.17 -2.04 -32.66
CA GLU A 404 11.98 -0.65 -33.14
C GLU A 404 11.43 0.29 -32.06
N LEU A 405 11.26 -0.17 -30.80
CA LEU A 405 10.84 0.70 -29.72
C LEU A 405 11.88 1.79 -29.49
N GLU A 406 11.43 3.04 -29.42
CA GLU A 406 12.26 4.19 -29.15
C GLU A 406 12.85 4.12 -27.73
N SER A 407 14.16 4.35 -27.63
CA SER A 407 14.89 4.37 -26.36
C SER A 407 15.13 5.81 -25.90
N GLY A 408 14.77 6.09 -24.64
CA GLY A 408 15.11 7.36 -23.99
C GLY A 408 16.59 7.46 -23.70
N ASP A 409 17.10 8.69 -23.71
CA ASP A 409 18.45 9.00 -23.23
C ASP A 409 18.41 9.32 -21.74
N PHE A 410 19.22 8.61 -20.95
CA PHE A 410 19.36 8.76 -19.51
C PHE A 410 20.83 8.97 -19.14
N PRO A 411 21.38 10.18 -19.35
CA PRO A 411 22.78 10.45 -19.04
C PRO A 411 23.08 10.20 -17.55
N VAL A 412 24.21 9.59 -17.28
CA VAL A 412 24.75 9.34 -15.94
C VAL A 412 26.09 10.06 -15.83
N ASN A 413 26.24 10.91 -14.82
CA ASN A 413 27.51 11.51 -14.46
C ASN A 413 28.24 10.59 -13.46
N GLU A 414 29.22 9.85 -13.92
CA GLU A 414 30.03 8.95 -13.09
C GLU A 414 30.88 9.69 -12.03
N ALA A 415 31.10 10.99 -12.21
CA ALA A 415 31.83 11.81 -11.25
C ALA A 415 30.93 12.55 -10.25
N ALA A 416 29.61 12.36 -10.33
CA ALA A 416 28.67 13.02 -9.43
C ALA A 416 28.82 12.51 -7.98
N GLU A 417 28.72 13.44 -7.04
CA GLU A 417 28.82 13.15 -5.62
C GLU A 417 27.50 12.60 -5.06
N PRO A 418 27.55 11.79 -3.98
CA PRO A 418 26.35 11.37 -3.27
C PRO A 418 25.58 12.57 -2.67
N ILE A 419 24.28 12.39 -2.45
CA ILE A 419 23.46 13.39 -1.73
C ILE A 419 23.99 13.64 -0.31
N PRO A 420 23.76 14.84 0.28
CA PRO A 420 24.07 15.11 1.68
C PRO A 420 23.45 14.08 2.64
N HIS A 421 24.22 13.69 3.65
CA HIS A 421 23.77 12.76 4.65
C HIS A 421 22.56 13.30 5.44
N GLY A 422 21.65 12.42 5.81
CA GLY A 422 20.54 12.75 6.73
C GLY A 422 19.28 13.30 6.07
N LEU A 423 19.28 13.67 4.78
CA LEU A 423 18.11 14.25 4.12
C LEU A 423 16.84 13.40 4.25
N ARG A 424 16.93 12.09 4.06
CA ARG A 424 15.77 11.21 4.24
C ARG A 424 15.23 11.21 5.67
N THR A 425 16.11 11.32 6.66
CA THR A 425 15.72 11.41 8.08
C THR A 425 15.07 12.76 8.38
N GLU A 426 15.63 13.83 7.85
CA GLU A 426 15.08 15.18 7.96
C GLU A 426 13.65 15.27 7.39
N ILE A 427 13.45 14.76 6.17
CA ILE A 427 12.12 14.73 5.52
C ILE A 427 11.09 14.00 6.39
N ARG A 428 11.43 12.81 6.92
CA ARG A 428 10.53 12.02 7.78
C ARG A 428 10.16 12.78 9.05
N HIS A 429 11.13 13.39 9.68
CA HIS A 429 10.92 14.14 10.91
C HIS A 429 10.03 15.38 10.70
N ILE A 430 10.23 16.09 9.58
CA ILE A 430 9.36 17.18 9.17
C ILE A 430 7.92 16.66 9.00
N MET A 431 7.72 15.59 8.23
CA MET A 431 6.39 15.07 7.98
C MET A 431 5.69 14.55 9.24
N GLN A 432 6.43 13.87 10.14
CA GLN A 432 5.89 13.40 11.42
C GLN A 432 5.36 14.54 12.29
N LYS A 433 6.01 15.71 12.26
CA LYS A 433 5.58 16.91 12.99
C LYS A 433 4.47 17.69 12.28
N SER A 434 4.59 17.83 10.96
CA SER A 434 3.74 18.70 10.16
C SER A 434 2.37 18.10 9.88
N TYR A 435 2.32 16.80 9.58
CA TYR A 435 1.11 16.14 9.11
C TYR A 435 0.98 14.71 9.65
N PHE A 436 0.51 14.61 10.89
CA PHE A 436 0.19 13.35 11.55
C PHE A 436 -1.32 13.25 11.79
N VAL A 437 -1.81 12.40 12.70
CA VAL A 437 -3.24 12.16 12.98
C VAL A 437 -4.03 13.44 13.22
N ILE A 438 -3.47 14.40 13.95
CA ILE A 438 -4.04 15.74 14.17
C ILE A 438 -2.99 16.75 13.74
N PRO A 439 -3.08 17.27 12.51
CA PRO A 439 -2.08 18.18 11.95
C PRO A 439 -1.91 19.49 12.74
N ASP A 440 -0.70 20.02 12.75
CA ASP A 440 -0.39 21.37 13.21
C ASP A 440 -0.07 22.27 12.01
N MET A 441 -0.90 23.27 11.76
CA MET A 441 -0.77 24.17 10.61
C MET A 441 0.49 25.03 10.63
N ARG A 442 1.06 25.34 11.80
CA ARG A 442 2.32 26.11 11.89
C ARG A 442 3.50 25.23 11.47
N GLU A 443 3.52 24.00 11.98
CA GLU A 443 4.52 23.00 11.58
C GLU A 443 4.36 22.63 10.09
N ALA A 444 3.13 22.56 9.57
CA ALA A 444 2.88 22.28 8.16
C ALA A 444 3.45 23.37 7.24
N LEU A 445 3.25 24.65 7.56
CA LEU A 445 3.79 25.77 6.80
C LEU A 445 5.34 25.78 6.83
N ALA A 446 5.93 25.68 8.02
CA ALA A 446 7.40 25.63 8.17
C ALA A 446 7.99 24.39 7.46
N GLY A 447 7.30 23.25 7.58
CA GLY A 447 7.67 22.01 6.91
C GLY A 447 7.61 22.14 5.39
N PHE A 448 6.59 22.79 4.85
CA PHE A 448 6.46 23.02 3.40
C PHE A 448 7.60 23.85 2.83
N GLU A 449 7.99 24.93 3.52
CA GLU A 449 9.14 25.76 3.10
C GLU A 449 10.41 24.91 3.05
N ARG A 450 10.72 24.17 4.11
CA ARG A 450 11.93 23.34 4.18
C ARG A 450 11.92 22.18 3.19
N ILE A 451 10.80 21.49 3.02
CA ILE A 451 10.65 20.41 2.01
C ILE A 451 10.81 20.97 0.59
N SER A 452 10.31 22.17 0.32
CA SER A 452 10.49 22.84 -0.99
C SER A 452 11.95 23.12 -1.29
N GLU A 453 12.75 23.52 -0.28
CA GLU A 453 14.20 23.69 -0.43
C GLU A 453 14.92 22.37 -0.72
N ILE A 454 14.58 21.31 0.05
CA ILE A 454 15.18 19.97 -0.14
C ILE A 454 14.83 19.44 -1.53
N LYS A 455 13.56 19.56 -1.94
CA LYS A 455 13.11 19.12 -3.27
C LYS A 455 13.90 19.84 -4.38
N ARG A 456 14.03 21.17 -4.29
CA ARG A 456 14.79 21.97 -5.26
C ARG A 456 16.25 21.55 -5.28
N LEU A 457 16.89 21.36 -4.11
CA LEU A 457 18.26 20.87 -4.02
C LEU A 457 18.46 19.56 -4.79
N LEU A 458 17.54 18.61 -4.62
CA LEU A 458 17.60 17.28 -5.27
C LEU A 458 17.29 17.34 -6.77
N GLU A 459 16.53 18.33 -7.24
CA GLU A 459 16.20 18.51 -8.66
C GLU A 459 17.28 19.27 -9.45
N GLU A 460 17.90 20.27 -8.83
CA GLU A 460 18.89 21.13 -9.47
C GLU A 460 20.34 20.66 -9.25
N GLY A 461 20.59 19.84 -8.22
CA GLY A 461 21.92 19.33 -7.90
C GLY A 461 22.36 18.20 -8.82
N ASP A 462 23.66 18.18 -9.13
CA ASP A 462 24.30 17.09 -9.89
C ASP A 462 24.76 15.99 -8.93
N PHE A 463 23.87 15.08 -8.61
CA PHE A 463 24.12 13.99 -7.68
C PHE A 463 24.17 12.63 -8.38
N ALA A 464 24.92 11.70 -7.78
CA ALA A 464 24.94 10.31 -8.20
C ALA A 464 23.54 9.69 -8.09
N ILE A 465 23.05 9.10 -9.18
CA ILE A 465 21.71 8.49 -9.23
C ILE A 465 21.82 7.08 -8.65
N ASP A 466 21.76 7.00 -7.32
CA ASP A 466 21.80 5.78 -6.53
C ASP A 466 20.48 5.58 -5.75
N TYR A 467 20.41 4.52 -4.95
CA TYR A 467 19.26 4.26 -4.06
C TYR A 467 18.95 5.42 -3.12
N ASN A 468 20.00 6.07 -2.56
CA ASN A 468 19.80 7.15 -1.60
C ASN A 468 19.19 8.38 -2.28
N TYR A 469 19.68 8.73 -3.47
CA TYR A 469 19.15 9.82 -4.27
C TYR A 469 17.70 9.58 -4.67
N VAL A 470 17.41 8.43 -5.29
CA VAL A 470 16.05 8.11 -5.78
C VAL A 470 15.04 8.12 -4.63
N GLU A 471 15.38 7.49 -3.50
CA GLU A 471 14.48 7.48 -2.33
C GLU A 471 14.33 8.85 -1.69
N ALA A 472 15.40 9.65 -1.58
CA ALA A 472 15.32 11.01 -1.03
C ALA A 472 14.46 11.92 -1.92
N LYS A 473 14.64 11.85 -3.24
CA LYS A 473 13.86 12.58 -4.23
C LYS A 473 12.38 12.21 -4.18
N SER A 474 12.08 10.92 -4.09
CA SER A 474 10.72 10.41 -3.96
C SER A 474 10.06 10.89 -2.67
N LEU A 475 10.74 10.76 -1.54
CA LEU A 475 10.24 11.23 -0.24
C LEU A 475 10.01 12.75 -0.23
N ALA A 476 10.95 13.55 -0.78
CA ALA A 476 10.82 15.00 -0.85
C ALA A 476 9.63 15.42 -1.74
N THR A 477 9.46 14.74 -2.89
CA THR A 477 8.36 15.03 -3.82
C THR A 477 6.99 14.71 -3.22
N VAL A 478 6.82 13.52 -2.61
CA VAL A 478 5.53 13.17 -1.98
C VAL A 478 5.26 14.04 -0.77
N ALA A 479 6.26 14.36 0.06
CA ALA A 479 6.12 15.28 1.18
C ALA A 479 5.69 16.69 0.73
N TYR A 480 6.32 17.21 -0.33
CA TYR A 480 5.95 18.48 -0.94
C TYR A 480 4.50 18.48 -1.41
N LEU A 481 4.06 17.44 -2.11
CA LEU A 481 2.69 17.34 -2.63
C LEU A 481 1.67 17.22 -1.51
N ILE A 482 1.95 16.44 -0.46
CA ILE A 482 1.08 16.32 0.72
C ILE A 482 0.91 17.69 1.40
N LEU A 483 2.01 18.34 1.74
CA LEU A 483 1.96 19.62 2.46
C LEU A 483 1.32 20.71 1.60
N LYS A 484 1.54 20.71 0.28
CA LYS A 484 0.88 21.64 -0.65
C LYS A 484 -0.64 21.48 -0.71
N GLU A 485 -1.16 20.26 -0.51
CA GLU A 485 -2.62 20.03 -0.43
C GLU A 485 -3.21 20.47 0.92
N VAL A 486 -2.39 20.53 1.98
CA VAL A 486 -2.82 20.80 3.36
C VAL A 486 -2.82 22.28 3.68
N ILE A 487 -1.88 23.05 3.15
CA ILE A 487 -1.76 24.50 3.35
C ILE A 487 -2.57 25.29 2.31
#